data_834587d8259c1386f3be575a7dcc9143
#
_entry.id   834587d8259c1386f3be575a7dcc9143
#
_cell.length_a   1.000
_cell.length_b   1.000
_cell.length_c   1.000
_cell.angle_alpha   90.00
_cell.angle_beta   90.00
_cell.angle_gamma   90.00
#
_symmetry.space_group_name_H-M   'P 1'
#
loop_
_entity.id
_entity.type
_entity.pdbx_description
1 polymer ?
#
loop_
_entity_poly.entity_id
_entity_poly.type
_entity_poly.pdbx_seq_one_letter_code
_entity_poly.pdbx_strand_id
1 'polypeptide(L)'
;MRSTSLGGSLVTELEEIYREHARRLYRALLLYTGDRETAADAVAEAFAQALGRTDAIRSPERWIWKAAYRIAAGELARSLRSSNSNVPEVGYEIPEAPLVLSLLMRRLSPMQRAAVALHDYAGYTLREVASITGSTASAVSVHLVRAHAKLRKQLEDRDEG
;
A
#
# COMPACT_ATOMS: atom_id res chain seq x y z
N MET A 1 14.18 -5.59 -36.18
CA MET A 1 14.50 -6.76 -35.35
C MET A 1 15.01 -6.44 -33.93
N ARG A 2 15.12 -5.19 -33.52
CA ARG A 2 15.61 -4.82 -32.16
C ARG A 2 14.52 -4.57 -31.11
N SER A 3 13.25 -4.47 -31.49
CA SER A 3 12.16 -4.20 -30.54
C SER A 3 11.61 -5.42 -29.82
N THR A 4 11.87 -6.63 -30.29
CA THR A 4 11.38 -7.85 -29.65
C THR A 4 12.25 -8.28 -28.45
N SER A 5 13.51 -7.88 -28.41
CA SER A 5 14.43 -8.27 -27.33
C SER A 5 14.20 -7.46 -26.05
N LEU A 6 13.84 -6.19 -26.16
CA LEU A 6 13.57 -5.32 -25.01
C LEU A 6 12.23 -5.65 -24.34
N GLY A 7 11.22 -5.99 -25.10
CA GLY A 7 9.92 -6.41 -24.56
C GLY A 7 10.00 -7.73 -23.81
N GLY A 8 10.77 -8.70 -24.31
CA GLY A 8 11.00 -9.99 -23.65
C GLY A 8 11.76 -9.86 -22.33
N SER A 9 12.74 -8.94 -22.27
CA SER A 9 13.50 -8.68 -21.04
C SER A 9 12.64 -8.03 -19.95
N LEU A 10 11.78 -7.09 -20.31
CA LEU A 10 10.87 -6.47 -19.34
C LEU A 10 9.81 -7.44 -18.82
N VAL A 11 9.25 -8.29 -19.68
CA VAL A 11 8.29 -9.32 -19.24
C VAL A 11 8.93 -10.26 -18.22
N THR A 12 10.16 -10.71 -18.49
CA THR A 12 10.93 -11.56 -17.56
C THR A 12 11.19 -10.83 -16.24
N GLU A 13 11.59 -9.57 -16.30
CA GLU A 13 11.82 -8.73 -15.11
C GLU A 13 10.54 -8.53 -14.31
N LEU A 14 9.41 -8.28 -14.96
CA LEU A 14 8.10 -8.17 -14.30
C LEU A 14 7.66 -9.47 -13.64
N GLU A 15 7.94 -10.62 -14.25
CA GLU A 15 7.67 -11.92 -13.65
C GLU A 15 8.48 -12.15 -12.38
N GLU A 16 9.76 -11.75 -12.37
CA GLU A 16 10.63 -11.81 -11.21
C GLU A 16 10.12 -10.90 -10.09
N ILE A 17 9.76 -9.65 -10.43
CA ILE A 17 9.19 -8.69 -9.48
C ILE A 17 7.89 -9.23 -8.90
N TYR A 18 7.03 -9.82 -9.72
CA TYR A 18 5.79 -10.43 -9.25
C TYR A 18 6.06 -11.52 -8.21
N ARG A 19 6.97 -12.44 -8.49
CA ARG A 19 7.33 -13.51 -7.53
C ARG A 19 7.89 -12.98 -6.22
N GLU A 20 8.73 -11.95 -6.28
CA GLU A 20 9.42 -11.40 -5.11
C GLU A 20 8.56 -10.41 -4.32
N HIS A 21 7.73 -9.62 -4.99
CA HIS A 21 7.07 -8.46 -4.39
C HIS A 21 5.56 -8.54 -4.28
N ALA A 22 4.87 -9.34 -5.11
CA ALA A 22 3.41 -9.29 -5.18
C ALA A 22 2.74 -9.56 -3.83
N ARG A 23 3.23 -10.53 -3.07
CA ARG A 23 2.68 -10.88 -1.77
C ARG A 23 2.90 -9.76 -0.74
N ARG A 24 4.11 -9.20 -0.69
CA ARG A 24 4.46 -8.10 0.21
C ARG A 24 3.68 -6.84 -0.15
N LEU A 25 3.58 -6.53 -1.44
CA LEU A 25 2.80 -5.42 -1.95
C LEU A 25 1.31 -5.58 -1.59
N TYR A 26 0.74 -6.75 -1.84
CA TYR A 26 -0.63 -7.05 -1.47
C TYR A 26 -0.89 -6.82 0.03
N ARG A 27 -0.01 -7.34 0.90
CA ARG A 27 -0.13 -7.18 2.35
C ARG A 27 0.00 -5.74 2.81
N ALA A 28 0.93 -4.99 2.22
CA ALA A 28 1.08 -3.56 2.51
C ALA A 28 -0.18 -2.78 2.11
N LEU A 29 -0.75 -3.06 0.94
CA LEU A 29 -2.00 -2.43 0.50
C LEU A 29 -3.20 -2.88 1.34
N LEU A 30 -3.20 -4.12 1.82
CA LEU A 30 -4.23 -4.60 2.73
C LEU A 30 -4.18 -3.87 4.08
N LEU A 31 -2.98 -3.66 4.64
CA LEU A 31 -2.79 -2.82 5.83
C LEU A 31 -3.27 -1.39 5.61
N TYR A 32 -3.06 -0.86 4.43
CA TYR A 32 -3.44 0.51 4.07
C TYR A 32 -4.94 0.66 3.83
N THR A 33 -5.54 -0.19 3.00
CA THR A 33 -6.95 -0.09 2.61
C THR A 33 -7.91 -0.79 3.57
N GLY A 34 -7.44 -1.87 4.20
CA GLY A 34 -8.29 -2.75 5.01
C GLY A 34 -9.27 -3.58 4.20
N ASP A 35 -9.13 -3.64 2.89
CA ASP A 35 -10.03 -4.34 1.98
C ASP A 35 -9.25 -5.25 1.03
N ARG A 36 -9.55 -6.55 1.09
CA ARG A 36 -8.90 -7.59 0.29
C ARG A 36 -9.07 -7.35 -1.21
N GLU A 37 -10.27 -7.05 -1.63
CA GLU A 37 -10.60 -6.86 -3.05
C GLU A 37 -9.85 -5.66 -3.61
N THR A 38 -9.88 -4.52 -2.94
CA THR A 38 -9.16 -3.32 -3.34
C THR A 38 -7.65 -3.58 -3.40
N ALA A 39 -7.08 -4.25 -2.42
CA ALA A 39 -5.66 -4.56 -2.39
C ALA A 39 -5.26 -5.50 -3.55
N ALA A 40 -6.01 -6.56 -3.76
CA ALA A 40 -5.75 -7.52 -4.85
C ALA A 40 -5.89 -6.87 -6.24
N ASP A 41 -6.95 -6.10 -6.44
CA ASP A 41 -7.20 -5.40 -7.71
C ASP A 41 -6.11 -4.35 -8.00
N ALA A 42 -5.66 -3.63 -7.00
CA ALA A 42 -4.58 -2.64 -7.16
C ALA A 42 -3.26 -3.30 -7.58
N VAL A 43 -2.91 -4.44 -7.00
CA VAL A 43 -1.73 -5.22 -7.39
C VAL A 43 -1.86 -5.69 -8.85
N ALA A 44 -2.96 -6.33 -9.19
CA ALA A 44 -3.21 -6.85 -10.53
C ALA A 44 -3.18 -5.73 -11.59
N GLU A 45 -3.84 -4.62 -11.32
CA GLU A 45 -3.90 -3.47 -12.23
C GLU A 45 -2.51 -2.82 -12.42
N ALA A 46 -1.72 -2.69 -11.36
CA ALA A 46 -0.39 -2.13 -11.46
C ALA A 46 0.52 -2.97 -12.37
N PHE A 47 0.48 -4.29 -12.24
CA PHE A 47 1.24 -5.18 -13.12
C PHE A 47 0.70 -5.16 -14.55
N ALA A 48 -0.61 -5.11 -14.74
CA ALA A 48 -1.22 -4.99 -16.07
C ALA A 48 -0.80 -3.69 -16.77
N GLN A 49 -0.81 -2.56 -16.06
CA GLN A 49 -0.33 -1.28 -16.60
C GLN A 49 1.16 -1.32 -16.94
N ALA A 50 1.99 -1.98 -16.12
CA ALA A 50 3.41 -2.14 -16.40
C ALA A 50 3.65 -2.92 -17.70
N LEU A 51 2.90 -3.97 -17.94
CA LEU A 51 2.98 -4.76 -19.18
C LEU A 51 2.64 -3.91 -20.43
N GLY A 52 1.73 -2.95 -20.29
CA GLY A 52 1.35 -2.04 -21.38
C GLY A 52 2.33 -0.89 -21.63
N ARG A 53 3.34 -0.70 -20.77
CA ARG A 53 4.27 0.45 -20.83
C ARG A 53 5.74 0.02 -20.96
N THR A 54 6.02 -0.91 -21.83
CA THR A 54 7.32 -1.59 -21.91
C THR A 54 8.52 -0.69 -22.17
N ASP A 55 8.33 0.52 -22.72
CA ASP A 55 9.44 1.38 -23.17
C ASP A 55 9.77 2.52 -22.20
N ALA A 56 8.96 2.76 -21.16
CA ALA A 56 9.03 3.99 -20.35
C ALA A 56 9.42 3.75 -18.89
N ILE A 57 9.61 2.51 -18.45
CA ILE A 57 9.83 2.21 -17.03
C ILE A 57 11.33 1.98 -16.76
N ARG A 58 11.97 2.92 -16.05
CA ARG A 58 13.38 2.81 -15.64
C ARG A 58 13.59 1.90 -14.45
N SER A 59 12.69 1.96 -13.47
CA SER A 59 12.73 1.15 -12.26
C SER A 59 11.38 0.47 -12.08
N PRO A 60 11.20 -0.74 -12.62
CA PRO A 60 9.92 -1.43 -12.59
C PRO A 60 9.38 -1.67 -11.18
N GLU A 61 10.23 -2.04 -10.24
CA GLU A 61 9.83 -2.25 -8.85
C GLU A 61 9.21 -0.99 -8.23
N ARG A 62 9.91 0.14 -8.30
CA ARG A 62 9.40 1.41 -7.76
C ARG A 62 8.14 1.86 -8.47
N TRP A 63 8.10 1.69 -9.77
CA TRP A 63 6.95 2.05 -10.58
C TRP A 63 5.71 1.26 -10.16
N ILE A 64 5.85 -0.05 -9.96
CA ILE A 64 4.77 -0.95 -9.54
C ILE A 64 4.23 -0.55 -8.15
N TRP A 65 5.10 -0.33 -7.18
CA TRP A 65 4.68 0.10 -5.84
C TRP A 65 3.95 1.44 -5.86
N LYS A 66 4.46 2.40 -6.63
CA LYS A 66 3.83 3.72 -6.80
C LYS A 66 2.48 3.62 -7.50
N ALA A 67 2.40 2.86 -8.58
CA ALA A 67 1.16 2.65 -9.33
C ALA A 67 0.10 1.94 -8.48
N ALA A 68 0.47 0.86 -7.81
CA ALA A 68 -0.43 0.11 -6.95
C ALA A 68 -0.95 0.95 -5.77
N TYR A 69 -0.07 1.71 -5.13
CA TYR A 69 -0.49 2.64 -4.08
C TYR A 69 -1.48 3.69 -4.61
N ARG A 70 -1.18 4.31 -5.75
CA ARG A 70 -2.06 5.32 -6.36
C ARG A 70 -3.44 4.76 -6.67
N ILE A 71 -3.52 3.56 -7.23
CA ILE A 71 -4.78 2.88 -7.52
C ILE A 71 -5.56 2.62 -6.22
N ALA A 72 -4.90 2.05 -5.23
CA ALA A 72 -5.49 1.76 -3.93
C ALA A 72 -5.97 3.04 -3.22
N ALA A 73 -5.18 4.10 -3.27
CA ALA A 73 -5.53 5.40 -2.69
C ALA A 73 -6.76 6.01 -3.35
N GLY A 74 -6.87 5.90 -4.67
CA GLY A 74 -8.05 6.35 -5.42
C GLY A 74 -9.32 5.59 -5.03
N GLU A 75 -9.24 4.28 -4.90
CA GLU A 75 -10.35 3.45 -4.45
C GLU A 75 -10.75 3.75 -3.00
N LEU A 76 -9.78 3.89 -2.12
CA LEU A 76 -10.04 4.26 -0.72
C LEU A 76 -10.73 5.62 -0.63
N ALA A 77 -10.28 6.62 -1.38
CA ALA A 77 -10.90 7.94 -1.41
C ALA A 77 -12.35 7.89 -1.92
N ARG A 78 -12.63 7.08 -2.94
CA ARG A 78 -13.98 6.87 -3.42
C ARG A 78 -14.86 6.18 -2.38
N SER A 79 -14.37 5.15 -1.74
CA SER A 79 -15.07 4.44 -0.68
C SER A 79 -15.42 5.36 0.49
N LEU A 80 -14.50 6.21 0.93
CA LEU A 80 -14.74 7.16 2.01
C LEU A 80 -15.78 8.23 1.64
N ARG A 81 -15.84 8.65 0.36
CA ARG A 81 -16.84 9.60 -0.12
C ARG A 81 -18.24 9.00 -0.23
N SER A 82 -18.34 7.74 -0.62
CA SER A 82 -19.64 7.05 -0.73
C SER A 82 -20.19 6.60 0.62
N SER A 83 -19.36 6.50 1.64
CA SER A 83 -19.73 6.10 3.00
C SER A 83 -20.34 7.23 3.85
N ASN A 84 -20.78 8.31 3.25
CA ASN A 84 -21.18 9.53 3.97
C ASN A 84 -22.41 9.37 4.89
N SER A 85 -22.94 8.18 5.08
CA SER A 85 -24.09 7.94 5.95
C SER A 85 -24.07 6.65 6.75
N ASN A 86 -23.25 5.68 6.43
CA ASN A 86 -23.06 4.47 7.23
C ASN A 86 -21.66 3.96 6.97
N VAL A 87 -20.80 4.08 7.95
CA VAL A 87 -19.57 3.29 7.99
C VAL A 87 -20.04 1.83 7.98
N PRO A 88 -19.82 1.08 6.91
CA PRO A 88 -20.03 -0.34 6.99
C PRO A 88 -19.08 -0.83 8.06
N GLU A 89 -19.58 -1.42 9.11
CA GLU A 89 -18.78 -2.18 10.06
C GLU A 89 -18.08 -3.36 9.37
N VAL A 90 -18.30 -3.47 8.07
CA VAL A 90 -17.81 -4.55 7.24
C VAL A 90 -16.43 -4.20 6.76
N GLY A 91 -15.46 -4.78 7.44
CA GLY A 91 -14.39 -5.28 6.68
C GLY A 91 -13.06 -4.56 6.68
N TYR A 92 -12.58 -4.02 7.82
CA TYR A 92 -11.15 -3.94 7.97
C TYR A 92 -10.67 -5.27 8.58
N GLU A 93 -10.61 -6.30 7.74
CA GLU A 93 -10.07 -7.60 8.12
C GLU A 93 -8.76 -7.84 7.39
N ILE A 94 -7.70 -8.01 8.15
CA ILE A 94 -6.43 -8.53 7.65
C ILE A 94 -6.42 -10.02 8.00
N PRO A 95 -6.70 -10.93 7.05
CA PRO A 95 -6.99 -12.33 7.36
C PRO A 95 -5.86 -13.11 8.00
N GLU A 96 -4.63 -12.66 7.76
CA GLU A 96 -3.42 -13.30 8.26
C GLU A 96 -2.80 -12.53 9.45
N ALA A 97 -3.46 -11.47 9.90
CA ALA A 97 -3.01 -10.68 11.03
C ALA A 97 -3.92 -10.88 12.23
N PRO A 98 -3.41 -10.73 13.44
CA PRO A 98 -4.26 -10.70 14.62
C PRO A 98 -5.37 -9.67 14.48
N LEU A 99 -6.57 -9.98 14.91
CA LEU A 99 -7.72 -9.07 14.94
C LEU A 99 -7.35 -7.71 15.56
N VAL A 100 -6.48 -7.76 16.56
CA VAL A 100 -5.95 -6.55 17.23
C VAL A 100 -5.29 -5.60 16.25
N LEU A 101 -4.45 -6.11 15.34
CA LEU A 101 -3.76 -5.26 14.35
C LEU A 101 -4.76 -4.56 13.43
N SER A 102 -5.77 -5.28 12.97
CA SER A 102 -6.84 -4.69 12.14
C SER A 102 -7.55 -3.55 12.87
N LEU A 103 -7.89 -3.75 14.13
CA LEU A 103 -8.57 -2.74 14.96
C LEU A 103 -7.68 -1.52 15.20
N LEU A 104 -6.39 -1.73 15.43
CA LEU A 104 -5.44 -0.66 15.64
C LEU A 104 -5.24 0.18 14.37
N MET A 105 -5.04 -0.47 13.24
CA MET A 105 -4.85 0.20 11.94
C MET A 105 -6.09 0.98 11.50
N ARG A 106 -7.27 0.48 11.80
CA ARG A 106 -8.54 1.14 11.47
C ARG A 106 -8.65 2.56 12.04
N ARG A 107 -8.05 2.82 13.19
CA ARG A 107 -8.11 4.13 13.85
C ARG A 107 -7.10 5.14 13.32
N LEU A 108 -6.18 4.69 12.49
CA LEU A 108 -5.22 5.57 11.83
C LEU A 108 -5.86 6.28 10.64
N SER A 109 -5.42 7.52 10.37
CA SER A 109 -5.79 8.20 9.13
C SER A 109 -5.20 7.46 7.91
N PRO A 110 -5.72 7.67 6.69
CA PRO A 110 -5.17 7.05 5.49
C PRO A 110 -3.66 7.25 5.33
N MET A 111 -3.16 8.47 5.53
CA MET A 111 -1.71 8.74 5.41
C MET A 111 -0.89 8.10 6.53
N GLN A 112 -1.43 8.03 7.74
CA GLN A 112 -0.79 7.31 8.84
C GLN A 112 -0.70 5.81 8.55
N ARG A 113 -1.77 5.21 8.01
CA ARG A 113 -1.76 3.81 7.57
C ARG A 113 -0.74 3.56 6.45
N ALA A 114 -0.67 4.45 5.46
CA ALA A 114 0.30 4.37 4.38
C ALA A 114 1.74 4.42 4.92
N ALA A 115 2.03 5.34 5.83
CA ALA A 115 3.35 5.47 6.43
C ALA A 115 3.75 4.19 7.19
N VAL A 116 2.87 3.63 8.00
CA VAL A 116 3.12 2.36 8.71
C VAL A 116 3.28 1.19 7.75
N ALA A 117 2.39 1.06 6.78
CA ALA A 117 2.44 -0.05 5.82
C ALA A 117 3.71 -0.03 4.96
N LEU A 118 4.11 1.14 4.47
CA LEU A 118 5.25 1.25 3.56
C LEU A 118 6.58 1.32 4.29
N HIS A 119 6.66 2.01 5.43
CA HIS A 119 7.91 2.13 6.18
C HIS A 119 8.12 0.97 7.15
N ASP A 120 7.20 0.74 8.08
CA ASP A 120 7.37 -0.27 9.13
C ASP A 120 7.21 -1.69 8.60
N TYR A 121 6.24 -1.94 7.75
CA TYR A 121 6.01 -3.28 7.21
C TYR A 121 6.87 -3.57 5.97
N ALA A 122 6.81 -2.72 4.95
CA ALA A 122 7.52 -2.98 3.68
C ALA A 122 9.00 -2.62 3.72
N GLY A 123 9.46 -1.83 4.71
CA GLY A 123 10.86 -1.51 4.90
C GLY A 123 11.41 -0.39 4.03
N TYR A 124 10.54 0.41 3.41
CA TYR A 124 11.00 1.56 2.62
C TYR A 124 11.48 2.70 3.51
N THR A 125 12.48 3.43 3.02
CA THR A 125 12.96 4.66 3.69
C THR A 125 11.89 5.75 3.63
N LEU A 126 12.00 6.77 4.48
CA LEU A 126 11.08 7.92 4.45
C LEU A 126 11.04 8.60 3.09
N ARG A 127 12.19 8.71 2.41
CA ARG A 127 12.26 9.26 1.04
C ARG A 127 11.54 8.39 0.03
N GLU A 128 11.71 7.08 0.12
CA GLU A 128 11.02 6.13 -0.76
C GLU A 128 9.51 6.15 -0.53
N VAL A 129 9.08 6.17 0.73
CA VAL A 129 7.65 6.33 1.07
C VAL A 129 7.10 7.64 0.51
N ALA A 130 7.83 8.73 0.65
CA ALA A 130 7.45 10.03 0.08
C ALA A 130 7.28 9.96 -1.45
N SER A 131 8.20 9.30 -2.13
CA SER A 131 8.11 9.08 -3.58
C SER A 131 6.90 8.25 -3.97
N ILE A 132 6.63 7.16 -3.25
CA ILE A 132 5.49 6.26 -3.50
C ILE A 132 4.16 6.99 -3.30
N THR A 133 4.05 7.76 -2.23
CA THR A 133 2.79 8.43 -1.83
C THR A 133 2.58 9.81 -2.45
N GLY A 134 3.58 10.36 -3.14
CA GLY A 134 3.51 11.72 -3.68
C GLY A 134 3.59 12.80 -2.60
N SER A 135 4.29 12.53 -1.50
CA SER A 135 4.44 13.40 -0.36
C SER A 135 5.91 13.85 -0.18
N THR A 136 6.23 14.45 0.96
CA THR A 136 7.60 14.80 1.34
C THR A 136 8.09 13.90 2.48
N ALA A 137 9.39 13.70 2.60
CA ALA A 137 9.96 12.92 3.69
C ALA A 137 9.61 13.50 5.06
N SER A 138 9.56 14.83 5.18
CA SER A 138 9.14 15.51 6.42
C SER A 138 7.69 15.21 6.78
N ALA A 139 6.78 15.25 5.80
CA ALA A 139 5.37 14.93 6.02
C ALA A 139 5.19 13.46 6.40
N VAL A 140 5.87 12.54 5.73
CA VAL A 140 5.85 11.10 6.05
C VAL A 140 6.33 10.89 7.49
N SER A 141 7.43 11.53 7.88
CA SER A 141 7.96 11.46 9.25
C SER A 141 6.94 11.89 10.29
N VAL A 142 6.24 13.00 10.06
CA VAL A 142 5.18 13.49 10.97
C VAL A 142 4.02 12.49 11.06
N HIS A 143 3.56 11.97 9.92
CA HIS A 143 2.50 10.96 9.92
C HIS A 143 2.90 9.69 10.67
N LEU A 144 4.14 9.26 10.49
CA LEU A 144 4.66 8.07 11.15
C LEU A 144 4.75 8.25 12.67
N VAL A 145 5.27 9.40 13.13
CA VAL A 145 5.34 9.74 14.56
C VAL A 145 3.94 9.74 15.18
N ARG A 146 2.99 10.37 14.52
CA ARG A 146 1.58 10.42 14.99
C ARG A 146 0.93 9.04 14.97
N ALA A 147 1.21 8.23 13.96
CA ALA A 147 0.72 6.85 13.89
C ALA A 147 1.24 6.02 15.07
N HIS A 148 2.54 6.07 15.32
CA HIS A 148 3.16 5.35 16.43
C HIS A 148 2.61 5.80 17.79
N ALA A 149 2.38 7.08 17.97
CA ALA A 149 1.78 7.62 19.20
C ALA A 149 0.36 7.10 19.41
N LYS A 150 -0.46 7.09 18.37
CA LYS A 150 -1.82 6.51 18.41
C LYS A 150 -1.82 5.02 18.70
N LEU A 151 -0.96 4.27 18.04
CA LEU A 151 -0.85 2.81 18.24
C LEU A 151 -0.42 2.48 19.67
N ARG A 152 0.56 3.20 20.19
CA ARG A 152 1.03 3.03 21.57
C ARG A 152 -0.07 3.32 22.58
N LYS A 153 -0.78 4.42 22.41
CA LYS A 153 -1.90 4.78 23.29
C LYS A 153 -3.01 3.72 23.27
N GLN A 154 -3.36 3.23 22.09
CA GLN A 154 -4.38 2.19 21.95
C GLN A 154 -3.97 0.87 22.63
N LEU A 155 -2.70 0.51 22.58
CA LEU A 155 -2.17 -0.67 23.25
C LEU A 155 -2.20 -0.50 24.77
N GLU A 156 -1.80 0.67 25.28
CA GLU A 156 -1.86 0.98 26.71
C GLU A 156 -3.30 0.93 27.26
N ASP A 157 -4.25 1.53 26.54
CA ASP A 157 -5.67 1.52 26.91
C ASP A 157 -6.26 0.09 26.94
N ARG A 158 -5.72 -0.85 26.17
CA ARG A 158 -6.14 -2.24 26.16
C ARG A 158 -5.57 -3.05 27.33
N ASP A 159 -4.36 -2.73 27.76
CA ASP A 159 -3.70 -3.40 28.87
C ASP A 159 -4.31 -3.02 30.23
N GLU A 160 -4.95 -1.85 30.31
CA GLU A 160 -5.63 -1.34 31.52
C GLU A 160 -7.10 -1.83 31.67
N GLY A 161 -7.65 -2.46 30.66
CA GLY A 161 -9.01 -2.99 30.60
C GLY A 161 -9.09 -4.50 30.77
#